data_8950842ba9f43898f076458ddc82417b
#
_entry.id   8950842ba9f43898f076458ddc82417b
#
_cell.length_a   1.000
_cell.length_b   1.000
_cell.length_c   1.000
_cell.angle_alpha   90.00
_cell.angle_beta   90.00
_cell.angle_gamma   90.00
#
_symmetry.space_group_name_H-M   'P 1'
#
loop_
_entity.id
_entity.type
_entity.pdbx_description
1 polymer ?
#
loop_
_entity_poly.entity_id
_entity_poly.type
_entity_poly.pdbx_seq_one_letter_code
_entity_poly.pdbx_strand_id
1 'polypeptide(L)'
;MLLGKQSIDSDNNQVAQMLAALNDWPLATCASALKVEAGELLVTREIDGGLETLGMPLPAVVSADLRLNEPRFASLPNIMKAKRKPLDSAPFSTLAVEVANQTRLLGVMAPPARSAGIKVGSP
;
A
#
# COMPACT_ATOMS: atom_id res chain seq x y z
N MET A 1 3.33 -10.33 -6.08
CA MET A 1 2.70 -9.00 -6.29
C MET A 1 3.35 -8.00 -5.36
N LEU A 2 3.63 -6.77 -5.84
CA LEU A 2 4.17 -5.67 -5.04
C LEU A 2 3.18 -4.51 -5.09
N LEU A 3 2.78 -4.01 -3.92
CA LEU A 3 1.79 -2.94 -3.76
C LEU A 3 2.35 -1.83 -2.86
N GLY A 4 1.75 -0.65 -2.95
CA GLY A 4 1.94 0.38 -1.92
C GLY A 4 1.27 -0.04 -0.61
N LYS A 5 1.76 0.50 0.50
CA LYS A 5 1.25 0.20 1.85
C LYS A 5 -0.25 0.52 1.98
N GLN A 6 -0.63 1.72 1.59
CA GLN A 6 -2.01 2.20 1.72
C GLN A 6 -2.23 3.45 0.86
N SER A 7 -3.49 3.78 0.56
CA SER A 7 -3.87 5.04 -0.05
C SER A 7 -3.96 6.14 1.01
N ILE A 8 -3.60 7.37 0.63
CA ILE A 8 -3.52 8.52 1.57
C ILE A 8 -4.88 9.12 1.91
N ASP A 9 -5.93 8.77 1.17
CA ASP A 9 -7.29 9.28 1.37
C ASP A 9 -8.06 8.54 2.47
N SER A 10 -7.89 7.22 2.55
CA SER A 10 -8.65 6.37 3.47
C SER A 10 -7.79 5.64 4.51
N ASP A 11 -6.48 5.52 4.29
CA ASP A 11 -5.52 4.87 5.20
C ASP A 11 -5.91 3.45 5.66
N ASN A 12 -6.72 2.73 4.87
CA ASN A 12 -7.28 1.44 5.29
C ASN A 12 -6.24 0.32 5.38
N ASN A 13 -5.16 0.38 4.61
CA ASN A 13 -4.09 -0.64 4.61
C ASN A 13 -4.63 -2.09 4.50
N GLN A 14 -5.57 -2.36 3.61
CA GLN A 14 -6.24 -3.66 3.52
C GLN A 14 -6.02 -4.41 2.20
N VAL A 15 -5.64 -3.72 1.12
CA VAL A 15 -5.62 -4.31 -0.22
C VAL A 15 -4.64 -5.46 -0.34
N ALA A 16 -3.41 -5.32 0.16
CA ALA A 16 -2.41 -6.37 0.11
C ALA A 16 -2.85 -7.61 0.92
N GLN A 17 -3.41 -7.39 2.12
CA GLN A 17 -3.90 -8.44 3.00
C GLN A 17 -5.06 -9.22 2.36
N MET A 18 -6.02 -8.51 1.78
CA MET A 18 -7.15 -9.14 1.10
C MET A 18 -6.71 -9.93 -0.14
N LEU A 19 -5.80 -9.38 -0.94
CA LEU A 19 -5.26 -10.08 -2.11
C LEU A 19 -4.50 -11.35 -1.73
N ALA A 20 -3.69 -11.30 -0.68
CA ALA A 20 -2.98 -12.47 -0.18
C ALA A 20 -3.95 -13.56 0.30
N ALA A 21 -4.96 -13.18 1.09
CA ALA A 21 -5.97 -14.10 1.58
C ALA A 21 -6.82 -14.73 0.45
N LEU A 22 -7.24 -13.94 -0.55
CA LEU A 22 -8.03 -14.44 -1.68
C LEU A 22 -7.26 -15.41 -2.59
N ASN A 23 -5.94 -15.29 -2.63
CA ASN A 23 -5.09 -16.17 -3.45
C ASN A 23 -4.39 -17.27 -2.65
N ASP A 24 -4.54 -17.29 -1.32
CA ASP A 24 -3.80 -18.17 -0.42
C ASP A 24 -2.28 -18.06 -0.61
N TRP A 25 -1.80 -16.80 -0.72
CA TRP A 25 -0.38 -16.50 -0.93
C TRP A 25 0.25 -15.91 0.34
N PRO A 26 1.54 -16.18 0.57
CA PRO A 26 2.30 -15.54 1.64
C PRO A 26 2.25 -14.02 1.55
N LEU A 27 2.22 -13.36 2.69
CA LEU A 27 2.13 -11.90 2.82
C LEU A 27 3.24 -11.35 3.69
N ALA A 28 3.91 -10.30 3.20
CA ALA A 28 4.71 -9.41 4.04
C ALA A 28 4.27 -7.96 3.85
N THR A 29 3.96 -7.28 4.94
CA THR A 29 3.54 -5.87 4.95
C THR A 29 4.68 -4.96 5.38
N CYS A 30 4.61 -3.67 4.96
CA CYS A 30 5.54 -2.62 5.38
C CYS A 30 7.01 -2.95 5.06
N ALA A 31 7.26 -3.52 3.88
CA ALA A 31 8.60 -3.89 3.46
C ALA A 31 9.52 -2.68 3.34
N SER A 32 10.67 -2.75 4.01
CA SER A 32 11.76 -1.77 3.94
C SER A 32 12.96 -2.27 3.14
N ALA A 33 13.08 -3.59 2.94
CA ALA A 33 14.05 -4.18 2.03
C ALA A 33 13.52 -5.47 1.40
N LEU A 34 13.92 -5.73 0.16
CA LEU A 34 13.54 -6.93 -0.60
C LEU A 34 14.79 -7.57 -1.23
N LYS A 35 14.91 -8.88 -1.13
CA LYS A 35 15.94 -9.65 -1.80
C LYS A 35 15.36 -10.97 -2.31
N VAL A 36 15.71 -11.33 -3.53
CA VAL A 36 15.34 -12.63 -4.11
C VAL A 36 16.57 -13.50 -4.11
N GLU A 37 16.53 -14.61 -3.39
CA GLU A 37 17.63 -15.56 -3.30
C GLU A 37 17.12 -17.00 -3.45
N ALA A 38 17.79 -17.78 -4.28
CA ALA A 38 17.52 -19.22 -4.46
C ALA A 38 16.03 -19.56 -4.70
N GLY A 39 15.24 -18.65 -5.28
CA GLY A 39 13.81 -18.83 -5.55
C GLY A 39 12.89 -18.44 -4.39
N GLU A 40 13.44 -17.98 -3.30
CA GLU A 40 12.70 -17.40 -2.17
C GLU A 40 12.79 -15.88 -2.16
N LEU A 41 11.79 -15.26 -1.56
CA LEU A 41 11.72 -13.82 -1.33
C LEU A 41 12.02 -13.52 0.14
N LEU A 42 13.14 -12.84 0.39
CA LEU A 42 13.49 -12.31 1.70
C LEU A 42 12.96 -10.89 1.82
N VAL A 43 12.09 -10.64 2.80
CA VAL A 43 11.48 -9.33 3.06
C VAL A 43 11.87 -8.86 4.44
N THR A 44 12.56 -7.75 4.52
CA THR A 44 12.78 -7.04 5.78
C THR A 44 11.70 -6.01 5.95
N ARG A 45 11.05 -5.98 7.11
CA ARG A 45 9.98 -5.06 7.46
C ARG A 45 10.18 -4.46 8.84
N GLU A 46 9.56 -3.31 9.08
CA GLU A 46 9.54 -2.69 10.39
C GLU A 46 8.36 -3.23 11.22
N ILE A 47 8.65 -3.56 12.45
CA ILE A 47 7.69 -3.95 13.49
C ILE A 47 7.94 -3.09 14.73
N ASP A 48 7.03 -3.10 15.70
CA ASP A 48 7.16 -2.30 16.92
C ASP A 48 8.46 -2.58 17.70
N GLY A 49 8.97 -3.80 17.63
CA GLY A 49 10.22 -4.22 18.27
C GLY A 49 11.50 -3.99 17.47
N GLY A 50 11.42 -3.45 16.24
CA GLY A 50 12.58 -3.23 15.38
C GLY A 50 12.38 -3.74 13.95
N LEU A 51 13.37 -4.49 13.43
CA LEU A 51 13.32 -5.08 12.09
C LEU A 51 13.13 -6.59 12.16
N GLU A 52 12.26 -7.09 11.30
CA GLU A 52 12.03 -8.51 11.11
C GLU A 52 12.32 -8.89 9.65
N THR A 53 12.98 -10.01 9.42
CA THR A 53 13.17 -10.55 8.08
C THR A 53 12.44 -11.86 7.91
N LEU A 54 11.54 -11.90 6.92
CA LEU A 54 10.73 -13.06 6.57
C LEU A 54 11.25 -13.68 5.28
N GLY A 55 11.41 -15.00 5.27
CA GLY A 55 11.60 -15.80 4.06
C GLY A 55 10.26 -16.34 3.57
N MET A 56 9.93 -16.13 2.28
CA MET A 56 8.66 -16.56 1.72
C MET A 56 8.85 -17.23 0.36
N PRO A 57 8.13 -18.35 0.08
CA PRO A 57 8.08 -18.90 -1.26
C PRO A 57 7.33 -17.97 -2.21
N LEU A 58 7.63 -18.07 -3.51
CA LEU A 58 6.87 -17.41 -4.55
C LEU A 58 5.77 -18.35 -5.09
N PRO A 59 4.60 -17.84 -5.47
CA PRO A 59 4.20 -16.42 -5.50
C PRO A 59 3.87 -15.84 -4.12
N ALA A 60 4.11 -14.54 -3.93
CA ALA A 60 3.87 -13.84 -2.68
C ALA A 60 3.29 -12.44 -2.91
N VAL A 61 2.68 -11.87 -1.87
CA VAL A 61 2.20 -10.48 -1.85
C VAL A 61 3.06 -9.68 -0.86
N VAL A 62 3.50 -8.51 -1.30
CA VAL A 62 4.30 -7.60 -0.48
C VAL A 62 3.72 -6.20 -0.57
N SER A 63 3.50 -5.54 0.56
CA SER A 63 3.26 -4.11 0.59
C SER A 63 4.53 -3.35 1.00
N ALA A 64 4.87 -2.34 0.18
CA ALA A 64 6.07 -1.53 0.38
C ALA A 64 5.79 -0.28 1.20
N ASP A 65 6.70 0.03 2.12
CA ASP A 65 6.74 1.30 2.82
C ASP A 65 7.63 2.31 2.06
N LEU A 66 7.60 3.56 2.50
CA LEU A 66 8.38 4.67 1.94
C LEU A 66 9.90 4.43 1.95
N ARG A 67 10.38 3.55 2.83
CA ARG A 67 11.80 3.26 3.06
C ARG A 67 12.37 2.15 2.19
N LEU A 68 11.56 1.54 1.32
CA LEU A 68 12.03 0.44 0.48
C LEU A 68 13.21 0.86 -0.40
N ASN A 69 13.11 2.02 -1.02
CA ASN A 69 14.19 2.64 -1.77
C ASN A 69 13.89 4.12 -2.03
N GLU A 70 14.91 4.90 -2.31
CA GLU A 70 14.76 6.28 -2.75
C GLU A 70 14.19 6.33 -4.18
N PRO A 71 13.08 7.08 -4.42
CA PRO A 71 12.52 7.21 -5.76
C PRO A 71 13.49 7.88 -6.73
N ARG A 72 13.62 7.34 -7.93
CA ARG A 72 14.46 7.92 -8.98
C ARG A 72 13.79 9.14 -9.60
N PHE A 73 14.57 10.18 -9.89
CA PHE A 73 14.08 11.33 -10.66
C PHE A 73 13.79 10.91 -12.11
N ALA A 74 12.64 11.35 -12.62
CA ALA A 74 12.30 11.12 -14.02
C ALA A 74 13.05 12.13 -14.90
N SER A 75 13.87 11.64 -15.83
CA SER A 75 14.49 12.49 -16.85
C SER A 75 13.46 12.97 -17.87
N LEU A 76 13.69 14.11 -18.51
CA LEU A 76 12.79 14.65 -19.53
C LEU A 76 12.46 13.66 -20.65
N PRO A 77 13.42 12.90 -21.22
CA PRO A 77 13.10 11.85 -22.19
C PRO A 77 12.16 10.77 -21.65
N ASN A 78 12.31 10.39 -20.40
CA ASN A 78 11.44 9.37 -19.77
C ASN A 78 10.02 9.91 -19.52
N ILE A 79 9.87 11.18 -19.16
CA ILE A 79 8.56 11.85 -19.05
C ILE A 79 7.86 11.85 -20.42
N MET A 80 8.59 12.18 -21.49
CA MET A 80 8.04 12.17 -22.86
C MET A 80 7.65 10.77 -23.34
N LYS A 81 8.44 9.75 -22.98
CA LYS A 81 8.10 8.35 -23.27
C LYS A 81 6.85 7.91 -22.50
N ALA A 82 6.74 8.29 -21.21
CA ALA A 82 5.58 7.94 -20.38
C ALA A 82 4.28 8.53 -20.95
N LYS A 83 4.30 9.79 -21.43
CA LYS A 83 3.13 10.42 -22.08
C LYS A 83 2.64 9.70 -23.35
N ARG A 84 3.49 8.92 -23.98
CA ARG A 84 3.16 8.16 -25.22
C ARG A 84 2.78 6.72 -24.93
N LYS A 85 2.86 6.27 -23.68
CA LYS A 85 2.43 4.91 -23.30
C LYS A 85 0.92 4.79 -23.45
N PRO A 86 0.43 3.66 -24.00
CA PRO A 86 -1.01 3.41 -24.02
C PRO A 86 -1.56 3.34 -22.59
N LEU A 87 -2.73 3.91 -22.40
CA LEU A 87 -3.51 3.83 -21.16
C LEU A 87 -4.84 3.18 -21.50
N ASP A 88 -4.99 1.91 -21.10
CA ASP A 88 -6.23 1.18 -21.31
C ASP A 88 -7.22 1.53 -20.19
N SER A 89 -8.44 1.88 -20.59
CA SER A 89 -9.54 2.14 -19.68
C SER A 89 -10.62 1.08 -19.88
N ALA A 90 -10.94 0.36 -18.82
CA ALA A 90 -12.00 -0.62 -18.82
C ALA A 90 -13.12 -0.18 -17.86
N PRO A 91 -14.38 -0.06 -18.30
CA PRO A 91 -15.48 0.18 -17.38
C PRO A 91 -15.67 -1.03 -16.46
N PHE A 92 -16.06 -0.78 -15.21
CA PHE A 92 -16.24 -1.83 -14.21
C PHE A 92 -17.18 -2.96 -14.68
N SER A 93 -18.20 -2.62 -15.45
CA SER A 93 -19.15 -3.60 -16.02
C SER A 93 -18.52 -4.66 -16.92
N THR A 94 -17.30 -4.41 -17.45
CA THR A 94 -16.58 -5.37 -18.30
C THR A 94 -15.74 -6.38 -17.52
N LEU A 95 -15.60 -6.19 -16.21
CA LEU A 95 -14.74 -7.03 -15.37
C LEU A 95 -15.41 -8.36 -14.95
N ALA A 96 -16.65 -8.59 -15.32
CA ALA A 96 -17.44 -9.78 -14.96
C ALA A 96 -17.39 -10.14 -13.46
N VAL A 97 -17.32 -9.12 -12.61
CA VAL A 97 -17.31 -9.27 -11.15
C VAL A 97 -18.58 -8.63 -10.59
N GLU A 98 -19.38 -9.40 -9.88
CA GLU A 98 -20.49 -8.86 -9.11
C GLU A 98 -19.99 -8.36 -7.76
N VAL A 99 -20.04 -7.06 -7.54
CA VAL A 99 -19.73 -6.45 -6.25
C VAL A 99 -21.02 -5.93 -5.63
N ALA A 100 -21.48 -6.59 -4.58
CA ALA A 100 -22.53 -6.09 -3.73
C ALA A 100 -21.93 -5.07 -2.74
N ASN A 101 -22.36 -3.81 -2.83
CA ASN A 101 -21.95 -2.80 -1.85
C ASN A 101 -22.63 -3.09 -0.51
N GLN A 102 -21.86 -3.51 0.48
CA GLN A 102 -22.33 -3.85 1.82
C GLN A 102 -22.49 -2.62 2.73
N THR A 103 -22.07 -1.44 2.26
CA THR A 103 -22.12 -0.20 3.02
C THR A 103 -22.92 0.86 2.30
N ARG A 104 -23.63 1.71 3.06
CA ARG A 104 -24.36 2.88 2.56
C ARG A 104 -23.85 4.13 3.26
N LEU A 105 -23.42 5.12 2.47
CA LEU A 105 -23.05 6.42 3.01
C LEU A 105 -24.30 7.11 3.57
N LEU A 106 -24.32 7.36 4.87
CA LEU A 106 -25.44 8.05 5.55
C LEU A 106 -25.26 9.57 5.59
N GLY A 107 -24.02 10.04 5.65
CA GLY A 107 -23.70 11.45 5.69
C GLY A 107 -22.21 11.71 5.86
N VAL A 108 -21.80 12.93 5.59
CA VAL A 108 -20.46 13.43 5.82
C VAL A 108 -20.57 14.69 6.65
N MET A 109 -19.82 14.75 7.75
CA MET A 109 -19.75 15.93 8.61
C MET A 109 -18.29 16.35 8.78
N ALA A 110 -18.05 17.65 8.84
CA ALA A 110 -16.75 18.15 9.22
C ALA A 110 -16.45 17.76 10.68
N PRO A 111 -15.21 17.37 11.01
CA PRO A 111 -14.85 17.13 12.40
C PRO A 111 -15.05 18.38 13.23
N PRO A 112 -15.42 18.25 14.52
CA PRO A 112 -15.54 19.40 15.40
C PRO A 112 -14.24 20.18 15.50
N ALA A 113 -14.32 21.49 15.55
CA ALA A 113 -13.15 22.34 15.72
C ALA A 113 -12.41 21.95 17.01
N ARG A 114 -11.09 21.83 16.93
CA ARG A 114 -10.26 21.59 18.11
C ARG A 114 -10.31 22.83 19.00
N SER A 115 -10.62 22.66 20.28
CA SER A 115 -10.46 23.70 21.28
C SER A 115 -8.98 24.01 21.50
N ALA A 116 -8.67 25.26 21.86
CA ALA A 116 -7.32 25.61 22.28
C ALA A 116 -6.92 24.77 23.52
N GLY A 117 -5.72 24.20 23.46
CA GLY A 117 -5.19 23.46 24.62
C GLY A 117 -4.95 24.37 25.82
N ILE A 118 -5.03 23.80 27.04
CA ILE A 118 -4.66 24.49 28.25
C ILE A 118 -3.13 24.51 28.33
N LYS A 119 -2.52 25.71 28.42
CA LYS A 119 -1.10 25.82 28.73
C LYS A 119 -0.90 25.51 30.20
N VAL A 120 -0.29 24.36 30.49
CA VAL A 120 0.15 24.06 31.86
C VAL A 120 1.44 24.83 32.06
N GLY A 121 1.46 25.73 33.04
CA GLY A 121 2.68 26.45 33.42
C GLY A 121 3.74 25.48 33.93
N SER A 122 5.01 25.73 33.56
CA SER A 122 6.11 25.00 34.18
C SER A 122 6.12 25.21 35.68
N PRO A 123 6.40 24.18 36.48
CA PRO A 123 6.57 24.30 37.92
C PRO A 123 7.74 25.22 38.28
#